data_b991ad0834fcfeccaffa7d46e357f208
#
_entry.id   b991ad0834fcfeccaffa7d46e357f208
#
_cell.length_a   1.000
_cell.length_b   1.000
_cell.length_c   1.000
_cell.angle_alpha   90.00
_cell.angle_beta   90.00
_cell.angle_gamma   90.00
#
_symmetry.space_group_name_H-M   'P 1'
#
loop_
_entity.id
_entity.type
_entity.pdbx_description
1 polymer ?
#
loop_
_entity_poly.entity_id
_entity_poly.type
_entity_poly.pdbx_seq_one_letter_code
_entity_poly.pdbx_strand_id
1 'polypeptide(L)'
;LKKYIVVGAGILGASAAYHLAKAGAQVTVIDRKDKGQATDAAAGIVCPWLSQRRNKAWYQMVKGGARYYPELIKKLEDDGETETGYSKVGAISLHKDPEKLEKMAERAAKRREDAPEIGEINILSPEETQSLFPPLSSEYGSVHVSGGARVNGRAIRLALVRAAKKNGTTFIEENAVSLVQDKKRITGVHVNKQVIEANQVIITGGAWSQELLSPLGINFSVRPQKAQIIHLHLENTDTSSWPVVMPPNNQYILSFEEGRVVVGATHEDDVGFDLRVTAGGVHEILSKALEVAPGLDESTMVETRVGFRPFTPGFLPVIGPIQGYEGLIVANGLGASGLTSGPFLGLELANLAMGKETELELQLYSPENAME
;
A
#
# COMPACT_ATOMS: atom_id res chain seq x y z
N LEU A 1 2.21 -13.02 -28.79
CA LEU A 1 1.92 -12.35 -27.53
C LEU A 1 3.24 -12.11 -26.78
N LYS A 2 3.45 -10.89 -26.27
CA LYS A 2 4.59 -10.63 -25.38
C LYS A 2 4.43 -11.40 -24.08
N LYS A 3 5.52 -12.00 -23.61
CA LYS A 3 5.59 -12.74 -22.35
C LYS A 3 6.20 -11.84 -21.28
N TYR A 4 5.53 -11.75 -20.15
CA TYR A 4 5.99 -10.99 -18.98
C TYR A 4 6.14 -11.90 -17.76
N ILE A 5 7.19 -11.69 -17.01
CA ILE A 5 7.36 -12.26 -15.69
C ILE A 5 7.27 -11.12 -14.66
N VAL A 6 6.41 -11.28 -13.66
CA VAL A 6 6.34 -10.39 -12.50
C VAL A 6 6.88 -11.14 -11.30
N VAL A 7 7.94 -10.63 -10.68
CA VAL A 7 8.52 -11.21 -9.47
C VAL A 7 8.05 -10.44 -8.26
N GLY A 8 7.27 -11.10 -7.39
CA GLY A 8 6.58 -10.53 -6.24
C GLY A 8 5.10 -10.29 -6.51
N ALA A 9 4.23 -10.88 -5.66
CA ALA A 9 2.77 -10.78 -5.73
C ALA A 9 2.19 -9.96 -4.55
N GLY A 10 2.93 -8.96 -4.06
CA GLY A 10 2.39 -7.92 -3.21
C GLY A 10 1.38 -7.06 -3.98
N ILE A 11 0.82 -6.04 -3.35
CA ILE A 11 -0.23 -5.20 -3.96
C ILE A 11 0.19 -4.62 -5.32
N LEU A 12 1.43 -4.21 -5.46
CA LEU A 12 1.99 -3.63 -6.69
C LEU A 12 2.09 -4.67 -7.80
N GLY A 13 2.73 -5.82 -7.52
CA GLY A 13 2.91 -6.87 -8.53
C GLY A 13 1.60 -7.57 -8.90
N ALA A 14 0.69 -7.78 -7.95
CA ALA A 14 -0.63 -8.33 -8.22
C ALA A 14 -1.46 -7.42 -9.13
N SER A 15 -1.39 -6.08 -8.89
CA SER A 15 -2.05 -5.10 -9.75
C SER A 15 -1.43 -5.05 -11.14
N ALA A 16 -0.10 -5.02 -11.26
CA ALA A 16 0.59 -5.03 -12.55
C ALA A 16 0.24 -6.29 -13.36
N ALA A 17 0.26 -7.46 -12.73
CA ALA A 17 -0.10 -8.73 -13.37
C ALA A 17 -1.56 -8.74 -13.86
N TYR A 18 -2.49 -8.23 -13.04
CA TYR A 18 -3.89 -8.09 -13.43
C TYR A 18 -4.05 -7.22 -14.67
N HIS A 19 -3.44 -6.04 -14.70
CA HIS A 19 -3.58 -5.12 -15.84
C HIS A 19 -2.90 -5.63 -17.11
N LEU A 20 -1.74 -6.28 -17.00
CA LEU A 20 -1.08 -6.93 -18.13
C LEU A 20 -1.95 -8.05 -18.71
N ALA A 21 -2.49 -8.92 -17.85
CA ALA A 21 -3.35 -10.03 -18.29
C ALA A 21 -4.67 -9.53 -18.89
N LYS A 22 -5.30 -8.54 -18.28
CA LYS A 22 -6.52 -7.91 -18.81
C LYS A 22 -6.31 -7.27 -20.17
N ALA A 23 -5.09 -6.82 -20.47
CA ALA A 23 -4.69 -6.33 -21.79
C ALA A 23 -4.32 -7.45 -22.79
N GLY A 24 -4.49 -8.72 -22.44
CA GLY A 24 -4.24 -9.88 -23.29
C GLY A 24 -2.78 -10.34 -23.33
N ALA A 25 -1.91 -9.87 -22.41
CA ALA A 25 -0.54 -10.34 -22.36
C ALA A 25 -0.43 -11.73 -21.71
N GLN A 26 0.63 -12.48 -22.06
CA GLN A 26 0.98 -13.70 -21.36
C GLN A 26 1.80 -13.37 -20.12
N VAL A 27 1.25 -13.62 -18.94
CA VAL A 27 1.86 -13.22 -17.66
C VAL A 27 2.15 -14.44 -16.79
N THR A 28 3.36 -14.50 -16.25
CA THR A 28 3.72 -15.42 -15.17
C THR A 28 4.13 -14.61 -13.94
N VAL A 29 3.52 -14.87 -12.81
CA VAL A 29 3.88 -14.27 -11.52
C VAL A 29 4.62 -15.30 -10.69
N ILE A 30 5.74 -14.90 -10.10
CA ILE A 30 6.57 -15.73 -9.23
C ILE A 30 6.65 -15.05 -7.87
N ASP A 31 6.24 -15.77 -6.82
CA ASP A 31 6.28 -15.25 -5.44
C ASP A 31 6.59 -16.38 -4.46
N ARG A 32 7.61 -16.21 -3.65
CA ARG A 32 8.02 -17.20 -2.64
C ARG A 32 7.27 -17.09 -1.32
N LYS A 33 6.35 -16.10 -1.23
CA LYS A 33 5.51 -15.85 -0.05
C LYS A 33 6.29 -15.67 1.26
N ASP A 34 7.27 -14.78 1.23
CA ASP A 34 8.00 -14.42 2.45
C ASP A 34 7.06 -13.96 3.56
N LYS A 35 7.36 -14.37 4.79
CA LYS A 35 6.64 -13.84 5.95
C LYS A 35 6.98 -12.36 6.15
N GLY A 36 6.00 -11.57 6.57
CA GLY A 36 6.18 -10.13 6.76
C GLY A 36 6.04 -9.30 5.49
N GLN A 37 5.41 -9.82 4.45
CA GLN A 37 5.03 -9.01 3.28
C GLN A 37 4.21 -7.80 3.72
N ALA A 38 4.63 -6.60 3.28
CA ALA A 38 4.00 -5.35 3.69
C ALA A 38 2.49 -5.30 3.44
N THR A 39 2.03 -5.85 2.31
CA THR A 39 0.61 -5.88 1.96
C THR A 39 -0.25 -6.67 2.96
N ASP A 40 0.28 -7.78 3.48
CA ASP A 40 -0.44 -8.66 4.40
C ASP A 40 -0.55 -8.10 5.81
N ALA A 41 0.36 -7.16 6.16
CA ALA A 41 0.39 -6.50 7.46
C ALA A 41 -0.15 -5.06 7.41
N ALA A 42 -0.44 -4.52 6.23
CA ALA A 42 -0.85 -3.13 6.10
C ALA A 42 -2.26 -2.87 6.65
N ALA A 43 -2.46 -1.70 7.26
CA ALA A 43 -3.73 -1.31 7.86
C ALA A 43 -4.82 -1.04 6.83
N GLY A 44 -4.51 -0.35 5.73
CA GLY A 44 -5.44 -0.17 4.64
C GLY A 44 -6.09 1.21 4.52
N ILE A 45 -5.37 2.26 4.85
CA ILE A 45 -5.86 3.65 4.75
C ILE A 45 -5.75 4.14 3.31
N VAL A 46 -6.83 4.77 2.82
CA VAL A 46 -6.89 5.47 1.55
C VAL A 46 -7.39 6.90 1.80
N CYS A 47 -6.50 7.75 2.31
CA CYS A 47 -6.79 9.16 2.58
C CYS A 47 -5.48 9.99 2.55
N PRO A 48 -4.94 10.32 1.35
CA PRO A 48 -3.68 11.03 1.25
C PRO A 48 -3.80 12.54 1.48
N TRP A 49 -4.98 13.10 1.37
CA TRP A 49 -5.19 14.55 1.24
C TRP A 49 -4.96 15.36 2.51
N LEU A 50 -5.03 14.73 3.68
CA LEU A 50 -4.78 15.39 4.98
C LEU A 50 -3.31 15.34 5.39
N SER A 51 -2.46 14.64 4.64
CA SER A 51 -1.03 14.53 4.91
C SER A 51 -0.33 15.89 4.88
N GLN A 52 0.64 16.09 5.79
CA GLN A 52 1.50 17.28 5.83
C GLN A 52 2.80 17.09 5.02
N ARG A 53 2.98 15.95 4.36
CA ARG A 53 4.17 15.68 3.55
C ARG A 53 4.23 16.66 2.36
N ARG A 54 5.41 17.27 2.16
CA ARG A 54 5.60 18.34 1.17
C ARG A 54 6.11 17.86 -0.19
N ASN A 55 6.48 16.59 -0.32
CA ASN A 55 6.99 16.04 -1.59
C ASN A 55 5.86 15.98 -2.63
N LYS A 56 5.96 16.78 -3.69
CA LYS A 56 4.93 16.89 -4.73
C LYS A 56 4.78 15.61 -5.54
N ALA A 57 5.89 14.96 -5.91
CA ALA A 57 5.85 13.71 -6.66
C ALA A 57 5.14 12.62 -5.84
N TRP A 58 5.50 12.46 -4.56
CA TRP A 58 4.78 11.56 -3.68
C TRP A 58 3.26 11.87 -3.64
N TYR A 59 2.89 13.16 -3.51
CA TYR A 59 1.47 13.54 -3.44
C TYR A 59 0.72 13.23 -4.74
N GLN A 60 1.31 13.46 -5.91
CA GLN A 60 0.70 13.11 -7.20
C GLN A 60 0.41 11.60 -7.29
N MET A 61 1.37 10.78 -6.88
CA MET A 61 1.22 9.33 -6.89
C MET A 61 0.10 8.85 -5.95
N VAL A 62 0.08 9.30 -4.68
CA VAL A 62 -0.94 8.85 -3.72
C VAL A 62 -2.33 9.42 -4.01
N LYS A 63 -2.41 10.64 -4.56
CA LYS A 63 -3.65 11.24 -5.06
C LYS A 63 -4.21 10.40 -6.21
N GLY A 64 -3.38 10.07 -7.21
CA GLY A 64 -3.76 9.17 -8.30
C GLY A 64 -4.26 7.82 -7.80
N GLY A 65 -3.58 7.27 -6.80
CA GLY A 65 -3.98 6.02 -6.15
C GLY A 65 -5.37 6.09 -5.51
N ALA A 66 -5.63 7.10 -4.70
CA ALA A 66 -6.93 7.28 -4.06
C ALA A 66 -8.07 7.49 -5.08
N ARG A 67 -7.81 8.27 -6.13
CA ARG A 67 -8.76 8.49 -7.23
C ARG A 67 -9.05 7.21 -8.02
N TYR A 68 -8.05 6.34 -8.19
CA TYR A 68 -8.17 5.13 -8.99
C TYR A 68 -9.00 4.03 -8.32
N TYR A 69 -9.10 4.00 -6.99
CA TYR A 69 -9.77 2.91 -6.27
C TYR A 69 -11.21 2.60 -6.75
N PRO A 70 -12.11 3.58 -6.90
CA PRO A 70 -13.49 3.28 -7.36
C PRO A 70 -13.54 2.58 -8.73
N GLU A 71 -12.65 2.97 -9.64
CA GLU A 71 -12.53 2.35 -10.96
C GLU A 71 -11.99 0.92 -10.86
N LEU A 72 -10.98 0.70 -10.03
CA LEU A 72 -10.42 -0.63 -9.79
C LEU A 72 -11.45 -1.58 -9.19
N ILE A 73 -12.18 -1.12 -8.17
CA ILE A 73 -13.21 -1.94 -7.52
C ILE A 73 -14.26 -2.37 -8.54
N LYS A 74 -14.75 -1.44 -9.35
CA LYS A 74 -15.70 -1.77 -10.42
C LYS A 74 -15.14 -2.81 -11.40
N LYS A 75 -13.89 -2.66 -11.83
CA LYS A 75 -13.23 -3.64 -12.72
C LYS A 75 -13.12 -5.03 -12.09
N LEU A 76 -12.84 -5.09 -10.79
CA LEU A 76 -12.78 -6.35 -10.06
C LEU A 76 -14.16 -6.98 -9.90
N GLU A 77 -15.20 -6.20 -9.61
CA GLU A 77 -16.59 -6.64 -9.57
C GLU A 77 -17.05 -7.19 -10.93
N ASP A 78 -16.70 -6.54 -12.04
CA ASP A 78 -16.96 -7.01 -13.40
C ASP A 78 -16.27 -8.36 -13.70
N ASP A 79 -15.13 -8.63 -13.05
CA ASP A 79 -14.42 -9.92 -13.09
C ASP A 79 -14.94 -10.92 -12.03
N GLY A 80 -15.98 -10.57 -11.28
CA GLY A 80 -16.60 -11.40 -10.25
C GLY A 80 -15.81 -11.46 -8.94
N GLU A 81 -15.02 -10.43 -8.63
CA GLU A 81 -14.25 -10.30 -7.40
C GLU A 81 -14.82 -9.16 -6.52
N THR A 82 -15.71 -9.51 -5.59
CA THR A 82 -16.43 -8.56 -4.72
C THR A 82 -15.78 -8.39 -3.35
N GLU A 83 -15.02 -9.39 -2.90
CA GLU A 83 -14.38 -9.43 -1.58
C GLU A 83 -13.06 -8.63 -1.59
N THR A 84 -13.14 -7.31 -1.58
CA THR A 84 -11.97 -6.43 -1.60
C THR A 84 -11.68 -5.76 -0.26
N GLY A 85 -12.70 -5.69 0.61
CA GLY A 85 -12.65 -4.94 1.85
C GLY A 85 -12.52 -3.42 1.66
N TYR A 86 -12.73 -2.92 0.43
CA TYR A 86 -12.78 -1.49 0.17
C TYR A 86 -14.12 -0.90 0.59
N SER A 87 -14.06 0.19 1.35
CA SER A 87 -15.25 0.95 1.73
C SER A 87 -14.92 2.42 1.89
N LYS A 88 -15.75 3.28 1.30
CA LYS A 88 -15.65 4.72 1.43
C LYS A 88 -16.40 5.16 2.67
N VAL A 89 -15.71 5.18 3.81
CA VAL A 89 -16.27 5.44 5.16
C VAL A 89 -15.96 6.85 5.66
N GLY A 90 -15.26 7.66 4.87
CA GLY A 90 -14.71 8.92 5.33
C GLY A 90 -13.43 8.75 6.15
N ALA A 91 -12.82 9.88 6.46
CA ALA A 91 -11.66 9.93 7.36
C ALA A 91 -11.72 11.18 8.23
N ILE A 92 -11.29 11.07 9.47
CA ILE A 92 -11.20 12.15 10.45
C ILE A 92 -9.75 12.32 10.89
N SER A 93 -9.25 13.54 10.81
CA SER A 93 -7.94 13.89 11.36
C SER A 93 -8.13 14.71 12.63
N LEU A 94 -7.62 14.20 13.73
CA LEU A 94 -7.91 14.71 15.07
C LEU A 94 -6.96 15.83 15.49
N HIS A 95 -7.48 16.80 16.20
CA HIS A 95 -6.67 17.76 16.96
C HIS A 95 -7.46 18.36 18.11
N LYS A 96 -6.78 18.71 19.23
CA LYS A 96 -7.39 19.41 20.37
C LYS A 96 -7.45 20.94 20.16
N ASP A 97 -6.61 21.48 19.29
CA ASP A 97 -6.48 22.89 18.97
C ASP A 97 -7.32 23.25 17.74
N PRO A 98 -8.36 24.10 17.88
CA PRO A 98 -9.23 24.52 16.79
C PRO A 98 -8.49 25.23 15.64
N GLU A 99 -7.48 26.05 15.94
CA GLU A 99 -6.71 26.75 14.90
C GLU A 99 -5.96 25.77 13.97
N LYS A 100 -5.53 24.62 14.50
CA LYS A 100 -4.90 23.58 13.69
C LYS A 100 -5.91 22.84 12.83
N LEU A 101 -7.13 22.65 13.32
CA LEU A 101 -8.23 22.09 12.54
C LEU A 101 -8.59 23.01 11.36
N GLU A 102 -8.68 24.33 11.59
CA GLU A 102 -8.92 25.31 10.53
C GLU A 102 -7.84 25.24 9.44
N LYS A 103 -6.56 25.30 9.80
CA LYS A 103 -5.43 25.19 8.87
C LYS A 103 -5.42 23.85 8.11
N MET A 104 -5.89 22.80 8.74
CA MET A 104 -6.01 21.47 8.11
C MET A 104 -7.15 21.45 7.10
N ALA A 105 -8.29 22.02 7.44
CA ALA A 105 -9.44 22.15 6.54
C ALA A 105 -9.13 23.05 5.34
N GLU A 106 -8.45 24.18 5.54
CA GLU A 106 -7.99 25.07 4.45
C GLU A 106 -7.06 24.33 3.48
N ARG A 107 -6.12 23.54 4.00
CA ARG A 107 -5.22 22.72 3.16
C ARG A 107 -5.97 21.67 2.38
N ALA A 108 -6.96 21.01 3.00
CA ALA A 108 -7.82 20.05 2.32
C ALA A 108 -8.67 20.72 1.23
N ALA A 109 -9.26 21.90 1.51
CA ALA A 109 -10.04 22.67 0.56
C ALA A 109 -9.21 23.07 -0.67
N LYS A 110 -7.98 23.55 -0.45
CA LYS A 110 -7.05 23.86 -1.55
C LYS A 110 -6.72 22.62 -2.39
N ARG A 111 -6.51 21.47 -1.76
CA ARG A 111 -6.23 20.21 -2.49
C ARG A 111 -7.44 19.71 -3.25
N ARG A 112 -8.66 19.99 -2.79
CA ARG A 112 -9.89 19.59 -3.46
C ARG A 112 -10.07 20.24 -4.82
N GLU A 113 -9.42 21.38 -5.10
CA GLU A 113 -9.46 22.04 -6.41
C GLU A 113 -8.96 21.13 -7.54
N ASP A 114 -7.96 20.28 -7.26
CA ASP A 114 -7.41 19.30 -8.21
C ASP A 114 -7.62 17.83 -7.81
N ALA A 115 -8.33 17.59 -6.70
CA ALA A 115 -8.67 16.27 -6.16
C ALA A 115 -10.12 16.26 -5.65
N PRO A 116 -11.13 16.37 -6.54
CA PRO A 116 -12.55 16.43 -6.14
C PRO A 116 -13.02 15.17 -5.38
N GLU A 117 -12.30 14.06 -5.48
CA GLU A 117 -12.55 12.83 -4.74
C GLU A 117 -12.39 12.98 -3.23
N ILE A 118 -11.79 14.06 -2.72
CA ILE A 118 -11.80 14.41 -1.27
C ILE A 118 -13.23 14.49 -0.74
N GLY A 119 -14.17 14.94 -1.59
CA GLY A 119 -15.57 15.08 -1.24
C GLY A 119 -15.82 16.27 -0.31
N GLU A 120 -16.74 16.10 0.63
CA GLU A 120 -17.07 17.12 1.63
C GLU A 120 -15.98 17.23 2.68
N ILE A 121 -15.72 18.46 3.12
CA ILE A 121 -14.74 18.79 4.14
C ILE A 121 -15.47 19.54 5.25
N ASN A 122 -15.47 18.97 6.46
CA ASN A 122 -16.16 19.54 7.61
C ASN A 122 -15.23 19.59 8.82
N ILE A 123 -15.25 20.70 9.55
CA ILE A 123 -14.66 20.77 10.89
C ILE A 123 -15.73 20.33 11.86
N LEU A 124 -15.43 19.33 12.68
CA LEU A 124 -16.36 18.73 13.65
C LEU A 124 -15.94 19.06 15.06
N SER A 125 -16.93 19.36 15.90
CA SER A 125 -16.74 19.50 17.34
C SER A 125 -16.29 18.18 17.98
N PRO A 126 -15.82 18.19 19.22
CA PRO A 126 -15.49 16.96 19.94
C PRO A 126 -16.67 16.00 20.04
N GLU A 127 -17.88 16.50 20.31
CA GLU A 127 -19.10 15.69 20.39
C GLU A 127 -19.47 15.05 19.06
N GLU A 128 -19.40 15.82 17.96
CA GLU A 128 -19.64 15.32 16.61
C GLU A 128 -18.57 14.29 16.19
N THR A 129 -17.31 14.55 16.54
CA THR A 129 -16.19 13.63 16.28
C THR A 129 -16.40 12.30 17.00
N GLN A 130 -16.76 12.33 18.30
CA GLN A 130 -17.02 11.15 19.09
C GLN A 130 -18.27 10.40 18.61
N SER A 131 -19.28 11.10 18.08
CA SER A 131 -20.47 10.44 17.50
C SER A 131 -20.14 9.59 16.27
N LEU A 132 -19.11 9.98 15.48
CA LEU A 132 -18.65 9.22 14.33
C LEU A 132 -17.76 8.02 14.71
N PHE A 133 -17.02 8.15 15.81
CA PHE A 133 -16.14 7.10 16.31
C PHE A 133 -16.23 7.05 17.84
N PRO A 134 -17.23 6.35 18.41
CA PRO A 134 -17.58 6.40 19.82
C PRO A 134 -16.47 6.13 20.84
N PRO A 135 -15.46 5.26 20.56
CA PRO A 135 -14.36 5.05 21.49
C PRO A 135 -13.40 6.24 21.70
N LEU A 136 -13.49 7.30 20.87
CA LEU A 136 -12.59 8.46 20.99
C LEU A 136 -12.79 9.24 22.29
N SER A 137 -11.70 9.83 22.78
CA SER A 137 -11.74 10.83 23.85
C SER A 137 -12.54 12.06 23.41
N SER A 138 -13.33 12.62 24.32
CA SER A 138 -14.12 13.84 24.11
C SER A 138 -13.29 15.13 24.00
N GLU A 139 -11.97 15.04 24.03
CA GLU A 139 -11.08 16.21 23.92
C GLU A 139 -10.72 16.58 22.47
N TYR A 140 -11.01 15.71 21.49
CA TYR A 140 -10.59 15.89 20.09
C TYR A 140 -11.75 16.34 19.20
N GLY A 141 -11.61 17.52 18.62
CA GLY A 141 -12.30 17.84 17.37
C GLY A 141 -11.59 17.22 16.18
N SER A 142 -12.19 17.32 14.99
CA SER A 142 -11.60 16.73 13.80
C SER A 142 -11.88 17.52 12.52
N VAL A 143 -11.06 17.27 11.50
CA VAL A 143 -11.40 17.56 10.11
C VAL A 143 -11.85 16.26 9.47
N HIS A 144 -13.11 16.21 9.06
CA HIS A 144 -13.70 15.10 8.32
C HIS A 144 -13.62 15.34 6.81
N VAL A 145 -13.21 14.32 6.05
CA VAL A 145 -13.28 14.27 4.59
C VAL A 145 -14.09 13.06 4.16
N SER A 146 -15.17 13.27 3.41
CA SER A 146 -16.09 12.20 3.04
C SER A 146 -15.50 11.22 2.02
N GLY A 147 -14.45 11.63 1.29
CA GLY A 147 -13.76 10.79 0.31
C GLY A 147 -12.80 9.77 0.92
N GLY A 148 -12.49 9.86 2.22
CA GLY A 148 -11.65 8.89 2.89
C GLY A 148 -12.19 7.47 2.79
N ALA A 149 -11.32 6.50 2.62
CA ALA A 149 -11.70 5.10 2.47
C ALA A 149 -10.73 4.18 3.22
N ARG A 150 -11.17 2.96 3.41
CA ARG A 150 -10.35 1.85 3.90
C ARG A 150 -10.35 0.72 2.89
N VAL A 151 -9.35 -0.15 2.98
CA VAL A 151 -9.27 -1.38 2.18
C VAL A 151 -8.59 -2.49 2.97
N ASN A 152 -9.03 -3.72 2.83
CA ASN A 152 -8.33 -4.86 3.43
C ASN A 152 -7.20 -5.29 2.48
N GLY A 153 -5.93 -5.11 2.92
CA GLY A 153 -4.76 -5.39 2.09
C GLY A 153 -4.69 -6.83 1.58
N ARG A 154 -5.02 -7.81 2.43
CA ARG A 154 -5.07 -9.23 2.04
C ARG A 154 -6.19 -9.49 1.02
N ALA A 155 -7.37 -8.94 1.27
CA ALA A 155 -8.54 -9.16 0.42
C ALA A 155 -8.35 -8.57 -0.98
N ILE A 156 -7.95 -7.28 -1.07
CA ILE A 156 -7.73 -6.63 -2.37
C ILE A 156 -6.60 -7.30 -3.18
N ARG A 157 -5.49 -7.70 -2.52
CA ARG A 157 -4.42 -8.46 -3.17
C ARG A 157 -4.93 -9.80 -3.71
N LEU A 158 -5.70 -10.54 -2.93
CA LEU A 158 -6.28 -11.82 -3.36
C LEU A 158 -7.28 -11.64 -4.50
N ALA A 159 -8.11 -10.60 -4.46
CA ALA A 159 -9.02 -10.27 -5.55
C ALA A 159 -8.26 -9.99 -6.86
N LEU A 160 -7.20 -9.19 -6.82
CA LEU A 160 -6.32 -8.94 -7.97
C LEU A 160 -5.68 -10.21 -8.50
N VAL A 161 -5.18 -11.08 -7.61
CA VAL A 161 -4.56 -12.37 -7.99
C VAL A 161 -5.60 -13.29 -8.64
N ARG A 162 -6.82 -13.40 -8.08
CA ARG A 162 -7.88 -14.24 -8.66
C ARG A 162 -8.34 -13.69 -10.02
N ALA A 163 -8.54 -12.37 -10.12
CA ALA A 163 -8.89 -11.72 -11.39
C ALA A 163 -7.79 -11.88 -12.44
N ALA A 164 -6.51 -11.76 -12.07
CA ALA A 164 -5.40 -12.03 -12.98
C ALA A 164 -5.39 -13.48 -13.46
N LYS A 165 -5.63 -14.46 -12.59
CA LYS A 165 -5.75 -15.89 -12.95
C LYS A 165 -6.89 -16.12 -13.93
N LYS A 166 -8.08 -15.54 -13.70
CA LYS A 166 -9.22 -15.61 -14.63
C LYS A 166 -8.87 -15.06 -16.02
N ASN A 167 -7.98 -14.08 -16.08
CA ASN A 167 -7.48 -13.50 -17.32
C ASN A 167 -6.20 -14.21 -17.86
N GLY A 168 -5.90 -15.44 -17.40
CA GLY A 168 -4.87 -16.32 -17.95
C GLY A 168 -3.47 -16.18 -17.34
N THR A 169 -3.31 -15.47 -16.22
CA THR A 169 -2.01 -15.38 -15.51
C THR A 169 -1.68 -16.70 -14.83
N THR A 170 -0.45 -17.19 -15.02
CA THR A 170 0.13 -18.29 -14.25
C THR A 170 0.80 -17.78 -12.98
N PHE A 171 0.49 -18.39 -11.83
CA PHE A 171 1.13 -18.09 -10.56
C PHE A 171 1.98 -19.26 -10.09
N ILE A 172 3.24 -18.99 -9.76
CA ILE A 172 4.22 -19.96 -9.28
C ILE A 172 4.64 -19.54 -7.87
N GLU A 173 4.34 -20.40 -6.88
CA GLU A 173 4.73 -20.20 -5.48
C GLU A 173 6.12 -20.77 -5.24
N GLU A 174 7.13 -20.07 -5.72
CA GLU A 174 8.51 -20.52 -5.67
C GLU A 174 9.46 -19.31 -5.61
N ASN A 175 10.72 -19.59 -5.28
CA ASN A 175 11.76 -18.58 -5.30
C ASN A 175 12.27 -18.32 -6.73
N ALA A 176 12.24 -17.06 -7.16
CA ALA A 176 13.03 -16.60 -8.30
C ALA A 176 14.48 -16.46 -7.84
N VAL A 177 15.32 -17.42 -8.20
CA VAL A 177 16.69 -17.55 -7.68
C VAL A 177 17.63 -16.52 -8.31
N SER A 178 17.49 -16.30 -9.63
CA SER A 178 18.32 -15.34 -10.37
C SER A 178 17.67 -14.96 -11.70
N LEU A 179 18.13 -13.85 -12.26
CA LEU A 179 17.75 -13.42 -13.60
C LEU A 179 18.61 -14.14 -14.66
N VAL A 180 17.95 -14.52 -15.76
CA VAL A 180 18.65 -15.08 -16.93
C VAL A 180 18.98 -13.94 -17.87
N GLN A 181 20.25 -13.83 -18.23
CA GLN A 181 20.71 -12.78 -19.14
C GLN A 181 21.48 -13.34 -20.34
N ASP A 182 21.28 -12.71 -21.49
CA ASP A 182 22.13 -12.80 -22.67
C ASP A 182 22.74 -11.42 -22.90
N LYS A 183 24.04 -11.30 -22.62
CA LYS A 183 24.77 -10.01 -22.58
C LYS A 183 24.11 -9.03 -21.62
N LYS A 184 23.49 -7.97 -22.13
CA LYS A 184 22.76 -6.95 -21.36
C LYS A 184 21.23 -7.06 -21.48
N ARG A 185 20.72 -8.17 -22.01
CA ARG A 185 19.30 -8.44 -22.14
C ARG A 185 18.86 -9.48 -21.14
N ILE A 186 17.85 -9.16 -20.36
CA ILE A 186 17.20 -10.12 -19.47
C ILE A 186 16.16 -10.89 -20.27
N THR A 187 16.29 -12.21 -20.27
CA THR A 187 15.49 -13.12 -21.10
C THR A 187 14.59 -14.04 -20.30
N GLY A 188 14.69 -14.00 -18.97
CA GLY A 188 13.87 -14.83 -18.09
C GLY A 188 14.36 -14.86 -16.65
N VAL A 189 13.90 -15.87 -15.94
CA VAL A 189 14.18 -16.08 -14.51
C VAL A 189 14.47 -17.56 -14.26
N HIS A 190 15.46 -17.86 -13.44
CA HIS A 190 15.67 -19.18 -12.87
C HIS A 190 14.71 -19.40 -11.69
N VAL A 191 13.88 -20.43 -11.78
CA VAL A 191 13.01 -20.89 -10.71
C VAL A 191 13.39 -22.33 -10.40
N ASN A 192 13.94 -22.57 -9.21
CA ASN A 192 14.53 -23.87 -8.88
C ASN A 192 15.56 -24.33 -9.94
N LYS A 193 15.28 -25.41 -10.66
CA LYS A 193 16.16 -25.97 -11.72
C LYS A 193 15.68 -25.65 -13.14
N GLN A 194 14.66 -24.80 -13.28
CA GLN A 194 14.06 -24.47 -14.57
C GLN A 194 14.26 -23.01 -14.92
N VAL A 195 14.34 -22.73 -16.21
CA VAL A 195 14.31 -21.38 -16.74
C VAL A 195 12.91 -21.09 -17.26
N ILE A 196 12.33 -19.98 -16.80
CA ILE A 196 11.12 -19.43 -17.36
C ILE A 196 11.50 -18.25 -18.23
N GLU A 197 11.22 -18.35 -19.52
CA GLU A 197 11.58 -17.32 -20.50
C GLU A 197 10.48 -16.24 -20.60
N ALA A 198 10.93 -14.98 -20.76
CA ALA A 198 10.07 -13.85 -21.00
C ALA A 198 10.72 -12.79 -21.89
N ASN A 199 9.92 -11.96 -22.51
CA ASN A 199 10.39 -10.78 -23.22
C ASN A 199 10.77 -9.65 -22.24
N GLN A 200 10.17 -9.67 -21.06
CA GLN A 200 10.40 -8.65 -20.03
C GLN A 200 10.17 -9.22 -18.63
N VAL A 201 11.06 -8.90 -17.72
CA VAL A 201 10.98 -9.23 -16.29
C VAL A 201 10.74 -7.95 -15.50
N ILE A 202 9.74 -7.97 -14.64
CA ILE A 202 9.28 -6.86 -13.81
C ILE A 202 9.50 -7.25 -12.35
N ILE A 203 10.37 -6.52 -11.64
CA ILE A 203 10.69 -6.79 -10.25
C ILE A 203 9.85 -5.90 -9.34
N THR A 204 9.01 -6.53 -8.53
CA THR A 204 8.13 -5.91 -7.52
C THR A 204 8.28 -6.60 -6.16
N GLY A 205 9.47 -7.12 -5.87
CA GLY A 205 9.78 -7.95 -4.70
C GLY A 205 9.85 -7.19 -3.37
N GLY A 206 9.43 -5.91 -3.32
CA GLY A 206 9.42 -5.12 -2.10
C GLY A 206 10.80 -5.08 -1.44
N ALA A 207 10.86 -5.28 -0.12
CA ALA A 207 12.10 -5.19 0.65
C ALA A 207 13.18 -6.22 0.26
N TRP A 208 12.82 -7.27 -0.49
CA TRP A 208 13.74 -8.34 -0.94
C TRP A 208 14.30 -8.14 -2.35
N SER A 209 13.95 -7.06 -3.05
CA SER A 209 14.33 -6.86 -4.46
C SER A 209 15.84 -6.84 -4.71
N GLN A 210 16.64 -6.37 -3.74
CA GLN A 210 18.10 -6.35 -3.84
C GLN A 210 18.70 -7.75 -4.04
N GLU A 211 18.09 -8.79 -3.46
CA GLU A 211 18.58 -10.17 -3.60
C GLU A 211 18.65 -10.61 -5.07
N LEU A 212 17.69 -10.16 -5.89
CA LEU A 212 17.60 -10.52 -7.31
C LEU A 212 18.44 -9.61 -8.21
N LEU A 213 18.71 -8.37 -7.80
CA LEU A 213 19.46 -7.38 -8.57
C LEU A 213 20.96 -7.43 -8.31
N SER A 214 21.36 -7.81 -7.11
CA SER A 214 22.75 -7.89 -6.66
C SER A 214 23.65 -8.77 -7.57
N PRO A 215 23.20 -9.95 -8.04
CA PRO A 215 24.02 -10.78 -8.93
C PRO A 215 24.34 -10.14 -10.29
N LEU A 216 23.59 -9.13 -10.71
CA LEU A 216 23.87 -8.33 -11.92
C LEU A 216 24.87 -7.20 -11.66
N GLY A 217 25.36 -7.05 -10.43
CA GLY A 217 26.20 -5.92 -10.03
C GLY A 217 25.41 -4.62 -9.80
N ILE A 218 24.08 -4.71 -9.66
CA ILE A 218 23.21 -3.56 -9.38
C ILE A 218 23.07 -3.42 -7.86
N ASN A 219 23.58 -2.32 -7.32
CA ASN A 219 23.38 -1.96 -5.92
C ASN A 219 22.07 -1.18 -5.79
N PHE A 220 20.97 -1.89 -5.54
CA PHE A 220 19.64 -1.31 -5.41
C PHE A 220 19.32 -1.04 -3.95
N SER A 221 19.27 0.24 -3.59
CA SER A 221 19.06 0.71 -2.22
C SER A 221 17.58 0.64 -1.84
N VAL A 222 17.17 -0.47 -1.22
CA VAL A 222 15.88 -0.64 -0.59
C VAL A 222 16.07 -1.12 0.86
N ARG A 223 15.42 -0.45 1.81
CA ARG A 223 15.52 -0.77 3.24
C ARG A 223 14.19 -1.31 3.76
N PRO A 224 14.20 -2.43 4.51
CA PRO A 224 13.03 -2.88 5.26
C PRO A 224 12.83 -2.01 6.50
N GLN A 225 11.70 -1.35 6.64
CA GLN A 225 11.26 -0.79 7.93
C GLN A 225 10.22 -1.72 8.51
N LYS A 226 10.55 -2.33 9.65
CA LYS A 226 9.61 -3.18 10.38
C LYS A 226 8.49 -2.32 10.97
N ALA A 227 7.26 -2.83 10.85
CA ALA A 227 6.09 -2.27 11.48
C ALA A 227 5.26 -3.37 12.13
N GLN A 228 4.80 -3.12 13.34
CA GLN A 228 3.83 -3.95 14.05
C GLN A 228 2.49 -3.23 14.06
N ILE A 229 1.39 -3.95 13.86
CA ILE A 229 0.01 -3.47 14.01
C ILE A 229 -0.78 -4.46 14.85
N ILE A 230 -1.80 -3.96 15.55
CA ILE A 230 -2.66 -4.78 16.42
C ILE A 230 -4.08 -4.76 15.90
N HIS A 231 -4.70 -5.91 15.83
CA HIS A 231 -6.10 -6.10 15.54
C HIS A 231 -6.85 -6.33 16.85
N LEU A 232 -7.83 -5.49 17.09
CA LEU A 232 -8.74 -5.51 18.24
C LEU A 232 -10.12 -5.96 17.78
N HIS A 233 -10.93 -6.45 18.70
CA HIS A 233 -12.32 -6.79 18.47
C HIS A 233 -13.20 -6.19 19.59
N LEU A 234 -14.20 -5.44 19.19
CA LEU A 234 -15.27 -4.91 20.04
C LEU A 234 -16.51 -5.80 19.90
N GLU A 235 -16.88 -6.48 20.97
CA GLU A 235 -18.04 -7.37 20.95
C GLU A 235 -19.35 -6.60 20.73
N ASN A 236 -20.28 -7.19 19.98
CA ASN A 236 -21.61 -6.67 19.73
C ASN A 236 -21.66 -5.22 19.20
N THR A 237 -20.61 -4.79 18.50
CA THR A 237 -20.48 -3.42 17.98
C THR A 237 -20.43 -3.43 16.46
N ASP A 238 -21.33 -2.69 15.81
CA ASP A 238 -21.22 -2.43 14.38
C ASP A 238 -20.21 -1.29 14.13
N THR A 239 -19.09 -1.65 13.58
CA THR A 239 -17.98 -0.74 13.24
C THR A 239 -17.86 -0.48 11.75
N SER A 240 -18.80 -0.96 10.95
CA SER A 240 -18.74 -0.97 9.49
C SER A 240 -18.69 0.42 8.87
N SER A 241 -19.36 1.39 9.48
CA SER A 241 -19.45 2.77 8.99
C SER A 241 -18.46 3.75 9.65
N TRP A 242 -17.66 3.30 10.61
CA TRP A 242 -16.75 4.20 11.31
C TRP A 242 -15.63 4.70 10.39
N PRO A 243 -15.33 6.01 10.38
CA PRO A 243 -14.31 6.58 9.53
C PRO A 243 -12.90 6.14 9.94
N VAL A 244 -11.96 6.29 9.02
CA VAL A 244 -10.53 6.18 9.34
C VAL A 244 -10.14 7.31 10.27
N VAL A 245 -9.45 7.00 11.37
CA VAL A 245 -8.99 7.99 12.36
C VAL A 245 -7.49 8.20 12.22
N MET A 246 -7.09 9.46 12.04
CA MET A 246 -5.71 9.92 12.00
C MET A 246 -5.44 10.83 13.20
N PRO A 247 -4.88 10.30 14.29
CA PRO A 247 -4.49 11.09 15.46
C PRO A 247 -3.40 12.14 15.16
N PRO A 248 -3.16 13.10 16.05
CA PRO A 248 -2.11 14.09 15.90
C PRO A 248 -0.69 13.53 16.20
N ASN A 249 -0.55 12.23 16.29
CA ASN A 249 0.70 11.49 16.43
C ASN A 249 0.98 10.64 15.18
N ASN A 250 1.92 9.71 15.25
CA ASN A 250 2.29 8.84 14.14
C ASN A 250 1.48 7.52 14.08
N GLN A 251 0.36 7.44 14.79
CA GLN A 251 -0.53 6.29 14.79
C GLN A 251 -1.73 6.49 13.87
N TYR A 252 -2.54 5.45 13.74
CA TYR A 252 -3.82 5.44 13.09
C TYR A 252 -4.75 4.43 13.75
N ILE A 253 -6.05 4.64 13.60
CA ILE A 253 -7.09 3.70 14.01
C ILE A 253 -8.06 3.57 12.83
N LEU A 254 -8.40 2.36 12.45
CA LEU A 254 -9.45 2.12 11.47
C LEU A 254 -10.22 0.85 11.81
N SER A 255 -11.48 0.84 11.41
CA SER A 255 -12.39 -0.25 11.71
C SER A 255 -12.82 -0.96 10.43
N PHE A 256 -13.20 -2.20 10.58
CA PHE A 256 -13.81 -3.04 9.56
C PHE A 256 -15.15 -3.54 10.11
N GLU A 257 -15.82 -4.40 9.37
CA GLU A 257 -17.05 -5.03 9.81
C GLU A 257 -16.84 -5.87 11.08
N GLU A 258 -17.93 -6.22 11.74
CA GLU A 258 -17.98 -7.18 12.86
C GLU A 258 -17.11 -6.78 14.06
N GLY A 259 -17.11 -5.52 14.46
CA GLY A 259 -16.39 -5.05 15.65
C GLY A 259 -14.86 -5.01 15.49
N ARG A 260 -14.32 -5.24 14.32
CA ARG A 260 -12.89 -5.29 14.09
C ARG A 260 -12.29 -3.90 14.01
N VAL A 261 -11.28 -3.62 14.84
CA VAL A 261 -10.53 -2.36 14.86
C VAL A 261 -9.04 -2.66 14.72
N VAL A 262 -8.36 -1.88 13.89
CA VAL A 262 -6.89 -1.97 13.68
C VAL A 262 -6.24 -0.72 14.21
N VAL A 263 -5.23 -0.89 15.06
CA VAL A 263 -4.42 0.19 15.62
C VAL A 263 -2.95 -0.03 15.27
N GLY A 264 -2.23 1.02 14.99
CA GLY A 264 -0.82 0.93 14.59
C GLY A 264 -0.23 2.28 14.20
N ALA A 265 1.03 2.31 13.91
CA ALA A 265 1.97 1.21 13.87
C ALA A 265 3.30 1.61 14.52
N THR A 266 4.16 0.61 14.80
CA THR A 266 5.56 0.93 15.09
C THR A 266 6.32 1.34 13.82
N HIS A 267 7.48 1.96 14.01
CA HIS A 267 8.42 2.36 12.96
C HIS A 267 9.83 1.96 13.41
N GLU A 268 10.25 0.74 13.04
CA GLU A 268 11.48 0.14 13.51
C GLU A 268 12.48 0.03 12.36
N ASP A 269 13.46 0.95 12.37
CA ASP A 269 14.55 0.96 11.40
C ASP A 269 15.71 0.07 11.89
N ASP A 270 16.54 -0.38 10.94
CA ASP A 270 17.80 -1.11 11.19
C ASP A 270 17.68 -2.44 11.97
N VAL A 271 16.49 -3.03 12.01
CA VAL A 271 16.23 -4.33 12.64
C VAL A 271 16.16 -5.49 11.64
N GLY A 272 16.44 -5.23 10.37
CA GLY A 272 16.38 -6.21 9.29
C GLY A 272 15.00 -6.85 9.15
N PHE A 273 14.98 -8.16 8.88
CA PHE A 273 13.74 -8.94 8.72
C PHE A 273 13.32 -9.65 10.02
N ASP A 274 13.32 -8.92 11.14
CA ASP A 274 12.89 -9.44 12.44
C ASP A 274 11.35 -9.56 12.51
N LEU A 275 10.85 -10.79 12.46
CA LEU A 275 9.41 -11.12 12.50
C LEU A 275 8.81 -11.17 13.92
N ARG A 276 9.61 -10.96 14.96
CA ARG A 276 9.10 -11.04 16.33
C ARG A 276 8.13 -9.90 16.62
N VAL A 277 7.00 -10.23 17.25
CA VAL A 277 6.17 -9.27 17.96
C VAL A 277 6.86 -8.97 19.29
N THR A 278 7.17 -7.70 19.54
CA THR A 278 7.88 -7.31 20.75
C THR A 278 6.94 -6.68 21.78
N ALA A 279 7.19 -6.93 23.05
CA ALA A 279 6.42 -6.31 24.14
C ALA A 279 6.47 -4.78 24.09
N GLY A 280 7.62 -4.21 23.73
CA GLY A 280 7.78 -2.76 23.55
C GLY A 280 6.92 -2.21 22.41
N GLY A 281 6.87 -2.89 21.27
CA GLY A 281 6.02 -2.50 20.13
C GLY A 281 4.53 -2.57 20.48
N VAL A 282 4.09 -3.64 21.12
CA VAL A 282 2.70 -3.78 21.60
C VAL A 282 2.36 -2.67 22.60
N HIS A 283 3.23 -2.41 23.57
CA HIS A 283 3.04 -1.35 24.56
C HIS A 283 2.95 0.04 23.89
N GLU A 284 3.85 0.35 22.96
CA GLU A 284 3.83 1.63 22.23
C GLU A 284 2.50 1.85 21.52
N ILE A 285 2.04 0.84 20.76
CA ILE A 285 0.81 0.95 19.97
C ILE A 285 -0.41 1.11 20.87
N LEU A 286 -0.55 0.25 21.88
CA LEU A 286 -1.71 0.29 22.80
C LEU A 286 -1.73 1.58 23.63
N SER A 287 -0.59 2.03 24.16
CA SER A 287 -0.53 3.26 24.95
C SER A 287 -1.00 4.47 24.14
N LYS A 288 -0.50 4.62 22.90
CA LYS A 288 -0.90 5.72 22.01
C LYS A 288 -2.34 5.61 21.52
N ALA A 289 -2.83 4.40 21.26
CA ALA A 289 -4.19 4.18 20.83
C ALA A 289 -5.21 4.48 21.93
N LEU A 290 -4.94 4.01 23.16
CA LEU A 290 -5.83 4.24 24.31
C LEU A 290 -5.81 5.66 24.83
N GLU A 291 -4.70 6.41 24.64
CA GLU A 291 -4.65 7.85 24.89
C GLU A 291 -5.68 8.61 24.04
N VAL A 292 -5.80 8.22 22.76
CA VAL A 292 -6.69 8.86 21.79
C VAL A 292 -8.12 8.31 21.84
N ALA A 293 -8.24 7.00 22.02
CA ALA A 293 -9.48 6.26 22.00
C ALA A 293 -9.62 5.36 23.24
N PRO A 294 -9.85 5.96 24.44
CA PRO A 294 -9.91 5.20 25.69
C PRO A 294 -11.03 4.14 25.70
N GLY A 295 -12.09 4.31 24.91
CA GLY A 295 -13.15 3.31 24.80
C GLY A 295 -12.73 2.00 24.09
N LEU A 296 -11.48 1.88 23.66
CA LEU A 296 -10.91 0.63 23.13
C LEU A 296 -10.29 -0.24 24.24
N ASP A 297 -10.24 0.19 25.50
CA ASP A 297 -9.55 -0.52 26.59
C ASP A 297 -10.20 -1.88 26.93
N GLU A 298 -11.51 -2.02 26.73
CA GLU A 298 -12.24 -3.29 26.92
C GLU A 298 -12.24 -4.21 25.68
N SER A 299 -11.61 -3.79 24.59
CA SER A 299 -11.53 -4.61 23.37
C SER A 299 -10.60 -5.82 23.53
N THR A 300 -10.94 -6.91 22.86
CA THR A 300 -10.08 -8.10 22.83
C THR A 300 -8.97 -7.95 21.80
N MET A 301 -7.71 -8.17 22.19
CA MET A 301 -6.60 -8.26 21.24
C MET A 301 -6.64 -9.61 20.50
N VAL A 302 -6.89 -9.58 19.20
CA VAL A 302 -7.11 -10.78 18.38
C VAL A 302 -5.83 -11.23 17.66
N GLU A 303 -5.10 -10.28 17.06
CA GLU A 303 -3.94 -10.57 16.22
C GLU A 303 -2.95 -9.40 16.26
N THR A 304 -1.67 -9.72 16.23
CA THR A 304 -0.62 -8.73 15.93
C THR A 304 0.10 -9.15 14.65
N ARG A 305 0.26 -8.23 13.72
CA ARG A 305 0.95 -8.47 12.45
C ARG A 305 2.25 -7.71 12.39
N VAL A 306 3.25 -8.33 11.76
CA VAL A 306 4.54 -7.72 11.44
C VAL A 306 4.69 -7.65 9.93
N GLY A 307 5.12 -6.49 9.43
CA GLY A 307 5.41 -6.30 8.02
C GLY A 307 6.63 -5.43 7.81
N PHE A 308 7.26 -5.59 6.65
CA PHE A 308 8.44 -4.84 6.25
C PHE A 308 8.10 -3.88 5.13
N ARG A 309 7.99 -2.58 5.47
CA ARG A 309 7.77 -1.52 4.48
C ARG A 309 9.03 -1.33 3.65
N PRO A 310 8.98 -1.43 2.31
CA PRO A 310 10.14 -1.16 1.48
C PRO A 310 10.31 0.36 1.32
N PHE A 311 11.43 0.90 1.77
CA PHE A 311 11.78 2.30 1.56
C PHE A 311 13.00 2.43 0.65
N THR A 312 12.87 3.24 -0.37
CA THR A 312 13.94 3.73 -1.25
C THR A 312 14.43 5.09 -0.78
N PRO A 313 15.62 5.56 -1.18
CA PRO A 313 16.15 6.86 -0.79
C PRO A 313 15.14 8.00 -1.03
N GLY A 314 15.12 8.97 -0.13
CA GLY A 314 14.16 10.08 -0.16
C GLY A 314 12.71 9.70 0.14
N PHE A 315 12.44 8.45 0.50
CA PHE A 315 11.08 7.94 0.75
C PHE A 315 10.13 8.10 -0.45
N LEU A 316 10.66 8.16 -1.64
CA LEU A 316 9.91 8.23 -2.89
C LEU A 316 10.02 6.89 -3.62
N PRO A 317 8.89 6.28 -4.05
CA PRO A 317 8.93 5.08 -4.88
C PRO A 317 9.70 5.30 -6.18
N VAL A 318 10.23 4.20 -6.70
CA VAL A 318 10.86 4.16 -8.01
C VAL A 318 10.09 3.22 -8.93
N ILE A 319 10.01 3.58 -10.21
CA ILE A 319 9.37 2.80 -11.26
C ILE A 319 10.04 3.11 -12.60
N GLY A 320 10.52 2.10 -13.28
CA GLY A 320 11.13 2.28 -14.59
C GLY A 320 12.01 1.13 -15.04
N PRO A 321 12.53 1.22 -16.27
CA PRO A 321 13.54 0.30 -16.77
C PRO A 321 14.86 0.51 -16.03
N ILE A 322 15.62 -0.57 -15.87
CA ILE A 322 16.98 -0.51 -15.34
C ILE A 322 17.94 -0.13 -16.47
N GLN A 323 18.62 1.00 -16.30
CA GLN A 323 19.57 1.48 -17.31
C GLN A 323 20.69 0.46 -17.54
N GLY A 324 21.01 0.20 -18.80
CA GLY A 324 22.02 -0.79 -19.20
C GLY A 324 21.52 -2.24 -19.25
N TYR A 325 20.25 -2.52 -18.90
CA TYR A 325 19.65 -3.85 -19.03
C TYR A 325 18.34 -3.79 -19.82
N GLU A 326 18.36 -4.34 -21.04
CA GLU A 326 17.13 -4.49 -21.84
C GLU A 326 16.22 -5.56 -21.22
N GLY A 327 14.92 -5.33 -21.23
CA GLY A 327 13.94 -6.30 -20.75
C GLY A 327 13.80 -6.41 -19.21
N LEU A 328 14.39 -5.47 -18.46
CA LEU A 328 14.30 -5.41 -17.01
C LEU A 328 13.64 -4.11 -16.56
N ILE A 329 12.55 -4.25 -15.78
CA ILE A 329 11.86 -3.14 -15.11
C ILE A 329 11.85 -3.40 -13.62
N VAL A 330 11.98 -2.36 -12.81
CA VAL A 330 11.76 -2.42 -11.36
C VAL A 330 10.71 -1.41 -10.94
N ALA A 331 9.90 -1.77 -9.95
CA ALA A 331 9.06 -0.84 -9.22
C ALA A 331 9.08 -1.19 -7.73
N ASN A 332 9.38 -0.20 -6.87
CA ASN A 332 9.62 -0.44 -5.44
C ASN A 332 9.46 0.84 -4.62
N GLY A 333 9.63 0.71 -3.30
CA GLY A 333 9.76 1.86 -2.42
C GLY A 333 8.43 2.49 -1.98
N LEU A 334 7.30 1.77 -2.05
CA LEU A 334 5.99 2.32 -1.70
C LEU A 334 5.86 2.67 -0.20
N GLY A 335 6.72 2.11 0.65
CA GLY A 335 6.78 2.43 2.07
C GLY A 335 5.43 2.28 2.77
N ALA A 336 5.03 3.32 3.51
CA ALA A 336 3.75 3.37 4.21
C ALA A 336 2.54 3.65 3.29
N SER A 337 2.77 4.01 2.01
CA SER A 337 1.70 4.37 1.07
C SER A 337 1.29 3.22 0.13
N GLY A 338 1.76 2.00 0.41
CA GLY A 338 1.62 0.86 -0.49
C GLY A 338 0.18 0.54 -0.87
N LEU A 339 -0.75 0.51 0.07
CA LEU A 339 -2.15 0.25 -0.25
C LEU A 339 -2.84 1.43 -0.92
N THR A 340 -2.49 2.67 -0.58
CA THR A 340 -3.06 3.85 -1.25
C THR A 340 -2.64 3.92 -2.71
N SER A 341 -1.36 3.71 -3.03
CA SER A 341 -0.79 3.97 -4.37
C SER A 341 -0.52 2.71 -5.19
N GLY A 342 -0.35 1.56 -4.53
CA GLY A 342 0.10 0.33 -5.20
C GLY A 342 -0.77 -0.15 -6.35
N PRO A 343 -2.11 -0.15 -6.21
CA PRO A 343 -2.98 -0.52 -7.33
C PRO A 343 -2.84 0.38 -8.55
N PHE A 344 -2.77 1.69 -8.35
CA PHE A 344 -2.57 2.67 -9.41
C PHE A 344 -1.18 2.55 -10.03
N LEU A 345 -0.15 2.44 -9.19
CA LEU A 345 1.22 2.28 -9.66
C LEU A 345 1.40 0.95 -10.42
N GLY A 346 0.63 -0.08 -10.09
CA GLY A 346 0.59 -1.34 -10.85
C GLY A 346 -0.03 -1.17 -12.24
N LEU A 347 -1.04 -0.32 -12.40
CA LEU A 347 -1.56 0.08 -13.71
C LEU A 347 -0.51 0.83 -14.52
N GLU A 348 0.15 1.83 -13.93
CA GLU A 348 1.22 2.61 -14.56
C GLU A 348 2.39 1.72 -14.99
N LEU A 349 2.76 0.76 -14.14
CA LEU A 349 3.79 -0.23 -14.43
C LEU A 349 3.42 -1.14 -15.61
N ALA A 350 2.17 -1.57 -15.68
CA ALA A 350 1.67 -2.35 -16.81
C ALA A 350 1.65 -1.53 -18.10
N ASN A 351 1.22 -0.26 -18.04
CA ASN A 351 1.27 0.65 -19.18
C ASN A 351 2.69 0.86 -19.67
N LEU A 352 3.63 1.15 -18.79
CA LEU A 352 5.06 1.28 -19.12
C LEU A 352 5.60 0.01 -19.80
N ALA A 353 5.35 -1.17 -19.22
CA ALA A 353 5.83 -2.44 -19.75
C ALA A 353 5.27 -2.75 -21.15
N MET A 354 4.06 -2.30 -21.44
CA MET A 354 3.44 -2.42 -22.76
C MET A 354 3.85 -1.32 -23.75
N GLY A 355 4.60 -0.31 -23.32
CA GLY A 355 4.95 0.85 -24.13
C GLY A 355 3.78 1.80 -24.36
N LYS A 356 2.81 1.84 -23.45
CA LYS A 356 1.69 2.79 -23.43
C LYS A 356 2.03 4.04 -22.65
N GLU A 357 1.27 5.09 -22.86
CA GLU A 357 1.37 6.31 -22.06
C GLU A 357 1.02 6.05 -20.60
N THR A 358 1.73 6.73 -19.71
CA THR A 358 1.50 6.75 -18.27
C THR A 358 0.96 8.10 -17.85
N GLU A 359 0.14 8.14 -16.82
CA GLU A 359 -0.35 9.40 -16.25
C GLU A 359 0.74 10.11 -15.42
N LEU A 360 1.56 9.32 -14.71
CA LEU A 360 2.67 9.85 -13.93
C LEU A 360 3.86 10.20 -14.82
N GLU A 361 4.52 11.31 -14.51
CA GLU A 361 5.84 11.64 -15.06
C GLU A 361 6.90 10.72 -14.47
N LEU A 362 7.09 9.54 -15.07
CA LEU A 362 7.93 8.48 -14.51
C LEU A 362 9.39 8.87 -14.30
N GLN A 363 9.86 9.93 -14.96
CA GLN A 363 11.21 10.49 -14.75
C GLN A 363 11.44 10.94 -13.31
N LEU A 364 10.37 11.41 -12.62
CA LEU A 364 10.44 11.78 -11.20
C LEU A 364 10.65 10.58 -10.27
N TYR A 365 10.36 9.39 -10.76
CA TYR A 365 10.41 8.11 -10.02
C TYR A 365 11.47 7.16 -10.60
N SER A 366 12.50 7.71 -11.26
CA SER A 366 13.53 6.88 -11.90
C SER A 366 14.16 5.88 -10.93
N PRO A 367 14.35 4.61 -11.32
CA PRO A 367 15.09 3.63 -10.55
C PRO A 367 16.50 4.07 -10.18
N GLU A 368 17.12 4.94 -10.97
CA GLU A 368 18.45 5.51 -10.70
C GLU A 368 18.50 6.23 -9.36
N ASN A 369 17.37 6.78 -8.87
CA ASN A 369 17.29 7.40 -7.56
C ASN A 369 17.47 6.39 -6.40
N ALA A 370 17.42 5.10 -6.67
CA ALA A 370 17.65 4.01 -5.72
C ALA A 370 18.88 3.17 -6.06
N MET A 371 19.74 3.62 -6.95
CA MET A 371 20.99 2.94 -7.31
C MET A 371 22.18 3.74 -6.78
N GLU A 372 23.13 3.04 -6.17
CA GLU A 372 24.41 3.57 -5.68
C GLU A 372 25.58 3.05 -6.52
#